data_bd0067765868a2411b80b03b15a210ec
#
_entry.id   bd0067765868a2411b80b03b15a210ec
#
_cell.length_a   1.000
_cell.length_b   1.000
_cell.length_c   1.000
_cell.angle_alpha   90.00
_cell.angle_beta   90.00
_cell.angle_gamma   90.00
#
_symmetry.space_group_name_H-M   'P 1'
#
loop_
_entity.id
_entity.type
_entity.pdbx_description
1 polymer ?
#
loop_
_entity_poly.entity_id
_entity_poly.type
_entity_poly.pdbx_seq_one_letter_code
_entity_poly.pdbx_strand_id
1 'polypeptide(L)'
;MRNKISYHKDFFINRLVKEWLSHERLIIACDLDDTIIPYNPELWESCEETVDLIKECQTEGIWFIINTARQDYKLEDSRTQVESLGIEVHSVNEMPFTWDLPYGVSGKVYANIFLDDRGGIECTRHQLRKAYNIVKQHREQIKIQQEL
;
A
#
# COMPACT_ATOMS: atom_id res chain seq x y z
N MET A 1 -29.12 -7.20 18.61
CA MET A 1 -28.01 -6.24 18.64
C MET A 1 -27.02 -6.54 17.51
N ARG A 2 -26.87 -5.63 16.57
CA ARG A 2 -25.88 -5.83 15.50
C ARG A 2 -24.47 -5.69 16.11
N ASN A 3 -23.63 -6.68 15.87
CA ASN A 3 -22.25 -6.65 16.31
C ASN A 3 -21.46 -5.65 15.45
N LYS A 4 -21.48 -4.39 15.84
CA LYS A 4 -20.87 -3.27 15.07
C LYS A 4 -19.39 -3.45 14.80
N ILE A 5 -18.68 -4.19 15.66
CA ILE A 5 -17.22 -4.36 15.56
C ILE A 5 -16.84 -5.24 14.37
N SER A 6 -17.54 -6.34 14.14
CA SER A 6 -17.29 -7.23 13.02
C SER A 6 -17.60 -6.58 11.67
N TYR A 7 -18.69 -5.82 11.61
CA TYR A 7 -19.09 -5.11 10.40
C TYR A 7 -18.06 -4.10 9.92
N HIS A 8 -17.51 -3.29 10.82
CA HIS A 8 -16.51 -2.29 10.48
C HIS A 8 -15.19 -2.89 10.01
N LYS A 9 -14.79 -4.00 10.60
CA LYS A 9 -13.54 -4.68 10.26
C LYS A 9 -13.55 -5.23 8.84
N ASP A 10 -14.64 -5.88 8.46
CA ASP A 10 -14.82 -6.43 7.11
C ASP A 10 -15.06 -5.34 6.06
N PHE A 11 -15.66 -4.24 6.44
CA PHE A 11 -15.94 -3.12 5.55
C PHE A 11 -14.67 -2.61 4.86
N PHE A 12 -13.61 -2.35 5.61
CA PHE A 12 -12.38 -1.79 5.05
C PHE A 12 -11.62 -2.79 4.17
N ILE A 13 -11.64 -4.06 4.52
CA ILE A 13 -11.06 -5.12 3.68
C ILE A 13 -11.84 -5.22 2.37
N ASN A 14 -13.16 -5.26 2.43
CA ASN A 14 -14.03 -5.35 1.26
C ASN A 14 -13.88 -4.12 0.36
N ARG A 15 -13.72 -2.93 0.94
CA ARG A 15 -13.44 -1.71 0.19
C ARG A 15 -12.14 -1.83 -0.62
N LEU A 16 -11.06 -2.28 0.01
CA LEU A 16 -9.77 -2.47 -0.66
C LEU A 16 -9.88 -3.48 -1.81
N VAL A 17 -10.53 -4.60 -1.57
CA VAL A 17 -10.74 -5.63 -2.60
C VAL A 17 -11.52 -5.06 -3.78
N LYS A 18 -12.60 -4.36 -3.53
CA LYS A 18 -13.43 -3.75 -4.57
C LYS A 18 -12.65 -2.71 -5.38
N GLU A 19 -11.91 -1.83 -4.72
CA GLU A 19 -11.09 -0.82 -5.39
C GLU A 19 -9.98 -1.47 -6.22
N TRP A 20 -9.31 -2.49 -5.69
CA TRP A 20 -8.25 -3.20 -6.40
C TRP A 20 -8.77 -3.94 -7.64
N LEU A 21 -9.89 -4.63 -7.52
CA LEU A 21 -10.51 -5.35 -8.66
C LEU A 21 -11.12 -4.42 -9.69
N SER A 22 -11.57 -3.22 -9.29
CA SER A 22 -12.12 -2.20 -10.20
C SER A 22 -11.05 -1.48 -11.00
N HIS A 23 -9.81 -1.49 -10.52
CA HIS A 23 -8.65 -0.88 -11.15
C HIS A 23 -7.55 -1.94 -11.30
N GLU A 24 -6.72 -1.82 -12.30
CA GLU A 24 -5.62 -2.77 -12.50
C GLU A 24 -4.59 -2.72 -11.37
N ARG A 25 -4.46 -1.57 -10.72
CA ARG A 25 -3.46 -1.31 -9.69
C ARG A 25 -4.07 -0.64 -8.47
N LEU A 26 -3.67 -1.10 -7.30
CA LEU A 26 -3.99 -0.44 -6.03
C LEU A 26 -2.96 0.66 -5.74
N ILE A 27 -3.40 1.81 -5.29
CA ILE A 27 -2.52 2.91 -4.91
C ILE A 27 -2.14 2.76 -3.43
N ILE A 28 -0.85 2.56 -3.17
CA ILE A 28 -0.29 2.47 -1.82
C ILE A 28 0.61 3.68 -1.58
N ALA A 29 0.29 4.49 -0.59
CA ALA A 29 1.17 5.54 -0.08
C ALA A 29 1.85 5.02 1.19
N CYS A 30 3.18 5.04 1.21
CA CYS A 30 3.96 4.44 2.29
C CYS A 30 4.98 5.41 2.86
N ASP A 31 4.93 5.60 4.18
CA ASP A 31 5.97 6.25 4.95
C ASP A 31 7.26 5.40 4.95
N LEU A 32 8.39 6.01 5.20
CA LEU A 32 9.68 5.33 5.13
C LEU A 32 10.22 4.95 6.51
N ASP A 33 10.60 5.94 7.29
CA ASP A 33 11.31 5.70 8.55
C ASP A 33 10.42 4.99 9.56
N ASP A 34 10.89 3.86 10.06
CA ASP A 34 10.18 2.96 10.97
C ASP A 34 8.92 2.30 10.40
N THR A 35 8.63 2.51 9.12
CA THR A 35 7.58 1.79 8.40
C THR A 35 8.17 0.69 7.52
N ILE A 36 9.15 1.03 6.67
CA ILE A 36 9.88 0.08 5.82
C ILE A 36 11.40 0.17 5.96
N ILE A 37 11.90 1.28 6.48
CA ILE A 37 13.34 1.48 6.76
C ILE A 37 13.48 1.63 8.27
N PRO A 38 14.05 0.65 8.98
CA PRO A 38 14.12 0.70 10.44
C PRO A 38 15.15 1.74 10.90
N TYR A 39 14.67 2.78 11.52
CA TYR A 39 15.49 3.75 12.25
C TYR A 39 15.66 3.30 13.70
N ASN A 40 14.58 2.80 14.31
CA ASN A 40 14.58 2.16 15.62
C ASN A 40 14.84 0.66 15.44
N PRO A 41 15.92 0.09 16.04
CA PRO A 41 16.25 -1.32 15.90
C PRO A 41 15.13 -2.28 16.35
N GLU A 42 14.29 -1.85 17.28
CA GLU A 42 13.15 -2.65 17.75
C GLU A 42 12.08 -2.86 16.69
N LEU A 43 12.08 -2.03 15.64
CA LEU A 43 11.10 -2.11 14.55
C LEU A 43 11.62 -2.86 13.32
N TRP A 44 12.76 -3.50 13.41
CA TRP A 44 13.36 -4.24 12.29
C TRP A 44 12.40 -5.28 11.71
N GLU A 45 11.86 -6.15 12.54
CA GLU A 45 10.91 -7.19 12.08
C GLU A 45 9.64 -6.60 11.49
N SER A 46 9.09 -5.56 12.11
CA SER A 46 7.91 -4.86 11.61
C SER A 46 8.16 -4.29 10.21
N CYS A 47 9.31 -3.66 10.00
CA CYS A 47 9.68 -3.12 8.69
C CYS A 47 9.84 -4.23 7.65
N GLU A 48 10.48 -5.35 7.99
CA GLU A 48 10.59 -6.50 7.09
C GLU A 48 9.24 -7.05 6.67
N GLU A 49 8.33 -7.23 7.62
CA GLU A 49 6.96 -7.69 7.33
C GLU A 49 6.24 -6.75 6.36
N THR A 50 6.41 -5.45 6.53
CA THR A 50 5.80 -4.46 5.63
C THR A 50 6.42 -4.53 4.24
N VAL A 51 7.74 -4.60 4.14
CA VAL A 51 8.45 -4.73 2.85
C VAL A 51 8.01 -5.99 2.11
N ASP A 52 7.98 -7.12 2.80
CA ASP A 52 7.58 -8.40 2.20
C ASP A 52 6.16 -8.36 1.68
N LEU A 53 5.23 -7.76 2.43
CA LEU A 53 3.84 -7.60 2.00
C LEU A 53 3.74 -6.70 0.75
N ILE A 54 4.45 -5.59 0.71
CA ILE A 54 4.46 -4.69 -0.47
C ILE A 54 5.00 -5.43 -1.69
N LYS A 55 6.08 -6.19 -1.54
CA LYS A 55 6.66 -6.98 -2.63
C LYS A 55 5.70 -8.02 -3.17
N GLU A 56 4.95 -8.69 -2.31
CA GLU A 56 3.89 -9.60 -2.73
C GLU A 56 2.77 -8.84 -3.47
N CYS A 57 2.33 -7.71 -2.94
CA CYS A 57 1.29 -6.87 -3.56
C CYS A 57 1.69 -6.40 -4.97
N GLN A 58 2.97 -6.14 -5.22
CA GLN A 58 3.48 -5.77 -6.55
C GLN A 58 3.14 -6.79 -7.61
N THR A 59 3.10 -8.07 -7.26
CA THR A 59 2.78 -9.14 -8.22
C THR A 59 1.36 -9.04 -8.74
N GLU A 60 0.47 -8.38 -8.01
CA GLU A 60 -0.92 -8.17 -8.39
C GLU A 60 -1.20 -6.74 -8.89
N GLY A 61 -0.17 -5.93 -9.04
CA GLY A 61 -0.26 -4.56 -9.56
C GLY A 61 -0.57 -3.52 -8.51
N ILE A 62 0.41 -2.65 -8.28
CA ILE A 62 0.25 -1.50 -7.39
C ILE A 62 0.89 -0.27 -8.01
N TRP A 63 0.41 0.90 -7.59
CA TRP A 63 1.15 2.17 -7.68
C TRP A 63 1.74 2.43 -6.30
N PHE A 64 3.06 2.47 -6.21
CA PHE A 64 3.75 2.71 -4.94
C PHE A 64 4.26 4.14 -4.86
N ILE A 65 3.73 4.89 -3.88
CA ILE A 65 4.08 6.28 -3.63
C ILE A 65 4.83 6.35 -2.31
N ILE A 66 6.04 6.89 -2.33
CA ILE A 66 6.75 7.25 -1.11
C ILE A 66 6.08 8.50 -0.54
N ASN A 67 5.62 8.42 0.70
CA ASN A 67 4.98 9.51 1.43
C ASN A 67 5.80 9.81 2.68
N THR A 68 6.73 10.76 2.57
CA THR A 68 7.75 11.00 3.60
C THR A 68 7.89 12.47 3.96
N ALA A 69 8.23 12.72 5.23
CA ALA A 69 8.61 14.04 5.72
C ALA A 69 10.11 14.35 5.53
N ARG A 70 10.89 13.43 4.98
CA ARG A 70 12.31 13.65 4.69
C ARG A 70 12.51 14.85 3.79
N GLN A 71 13.62 15.55 3.97
CA GLN A 71 13.99 16.73 3.20
C GLN A 71 15.44 16.64 2.70
N ASP A 72 15.80 17.50 1.76
CA ASP A 72 17.15 17.65 1.21
C ASP A 72 17.73 16.34 0.66
N TYR A 73 18.99 16.04 0.96
CA TYR A 73 19.66 14.85 0.46
C TYR A 73 19.01 13.52 0.90
N LYS A 74 18.37 13.49 2.07
CA LYS A 74 17.64 12.31 2.54
C LYS A 74 16.42 12.01 1.67
N LEU A 75 15.78 13.05 1.19
CA LEU A 75 14.64 12.90 0.25
C LEU A 75 15.13 12.39 -1.10
N GLU A 76 16.23 12.93 -1.63
CA GLU A 76 16.82 12.49 -2.89
C GLU A 76 17.21 11.01 -2.87
N ASP A 77 17.78 10.54 -1.75
CA ASP A 77 18.21 9.16 -1.59
C ASP A 77 17.06 8.17 -1.34
N SER A 78 15.88 8.67 -1.00
CA SER A 78 14.75 7.83 -0.58
C SER A 78 14.34 6.82 -1.64
N ARG A 79 14.22 7.24 -2.89
CA ARG A 79 13.85 6.35 -3.99
C ARG A 79 14.85 5.21 -4.16
N THR A 80 16.13 5.52 -4.20
CA THR A 80 17.20 4.52 -4.35
C THR A 80 17.19 3.53 -3.18
N GLN A 81 17.00 4.00 -1.96
CA GLN A 81 16.92 3.14 -0.79
C GLN A 81 15.74 2.16 -0.88
N VAL A 82 14.57 2.64 -1.28
CA VAL A 82 13.37 1.78 -1.40
C VAL A 82 13.52 0.81 -2.55
N GLU A 83 14.04 1.24 -3.69
CA GLU A 83 14.28 0.35 -4.83
C GLU A 83 15.30 -0.74 -4.50
N SER A 84 16.27 -0.46 -3.65
CA SER A 84 17.23 -1.46 -3.16
C SER A 84 16.58 -2.57 -2.32
N LEU A 85 15.40 -2.33 -1.76
CA LEU A 85 14.61 -3.33 -1.05
C LEU A 85 13.80 -4.26 -1.98
N GLY A 86 13.82 -3.99 -3.28
CA GLY A 86 13.06 -4.74 -4.29
C GLY A 86 11.65 -4.19 -4.54
N ILE A 87 11.38 -2.97 -4.12
CA ILE A 87 10.10 -2.29 -4.35
C ILE A 87 10.24 -1.30 -5.51
N GLU A 88 9.39 -1.43 -6.51
CA GLU A 88 9.28 -0.45 -7.60
C GLU A 88 8.61 0.82 -7.10
N VAL A 89 9.28 1.96 -7.23
CA VAL A 89 8.78 3.26 -6.79
C VAL A 89 8.23 4.04 -7.98
N HIS A 90 7.00 4.52 -7.89
CA HIS A 90 6.33 5.25 -8.97
C HIS A 90 6.40 6.76 -8.78
N SER A 91 6.38 7.24 -7.55
CA SER A 91 6.54 8.67 -7.23
C SER A 91 6.95 8.91 -5.78
N VAL A 92 7.34 10.13 -5.48
CA VAL A 92 7.73 10.58 -4.13
C VAL A 92 6.93 11.83 -3.81
N ASN A 93 6.11 11.76 -2.77
CA ASN A 93 5.27 12.86 -2.27
C ASN A 93 4.33 13.51 -3.30
N GLU A 94 4.07 12.81 -4.40
CA GLU A 94 3.16 13.28 -5.45
C GLU A 94 2.48 12.10 -6.13
N MET A 95 1.42 12.37 -6.88
CA MET A 95 0.77 11.33 -7.67
C MET A 95 1.67 10.94 -8.85
N PRO A 96 1.75 9.63 -9.20
CA PRO A 96 2.60 9.16 -10.30
C PRO A 96 2.05 9.51 -11.69
N PHE A 97 0.87 10.09 -11.76
CA PHE A 97 0.19 10.50 -13.00
C PHE A 97 -0.68 11.71 -12.72
N THR A 98 -0.99 12.48 -13.76
CA THR A 98 -1.92 13.58 -13.64
C THR A 98 -3.36 13.05 -13.62
N TRP A 99 -4.01 13.15 -12.48
CA TRP A 99 -5.43 12.91 -12.36
C TRP A 99 -6.20 14.22 -12.36
N ASP A 100 -7.22 14.30 -13.18
CA ASP A 100 -8.28 15.29 -12.99
C ASP A 100 -9.12 14.89 -11.78
N LEU A 101 -8.58 15.13 -10.59
CA LEU A 101 -9.34 14.90 -9.37
C LEU A 101 -10.43 15.97 -9.27
N PRO A 102 -11.71 15.58 -9.05
CA PRO A 102 -12.83 16.52 -9.01
C PRO A 102 -12.74 17.55 -7.88
N TYR A 103 -11.77 17.41 -6.98
CA TYR A 103 -11.58 18.29 -5.81
C TYR A 103 -10.36 19.21 -5.91
N GLY A 104 -9.69 19.24 -7.07
CA GLY A 104 -8.45 19.98 -7.22
C GLY A 104 -7.27 19.31 -6.50
N VAL A 105 -6.06 19.76 -6.82
CA VAL A 105 -4.83 19.25 -6.19
C VAL A 105 -4.53 20.12 -4.98
N SER A 106 -4.99 19.72 -3.82
CA SER A 106 -4.41 20.18 -2.55
C SER A 106 -3.31 19.20 -2.17
N GLY A 107 -2.16 19.61 -1.71
CA GLY A 107 -0.95 18.84 -1.47
C GLY A 107 -1.05 17.47 -0.77
N LYS A 108 -2.24 16.90 -0.61
CA LYS A 108 -2.46 15.56 -0.06
C LYS A 108 -2.42 14.53 -1.18
N VAL A 109 -1.54 13.55 -1.03
CA VAL A 109 -1.51 12.39 -1.90
C VAL A 109 -2.79 11.56 -1.71
N TYR A 110 -3.42 11.19 -2.82
CA TYR A 110 -4.53 10.23 -2.81
C TYR A 110 -3.97 8.81 -2.84
N ALA A 111 -4.49 7.94 -1.98
CA ALA A 111 -4.16 6.52 -1.99
C ALA A 111 -5.34 5.67 -1.53
N ASN A 112 -5.37 4.42 -1.97
CA ASN A 112 -6.36 3.45 -1.49
C ASN A 112 -6.03 3.00 -0.07
N ILE A 113 -4.74 2.97 0.28
CA ILE A 113 -4.27 2.63 1.62
C ILE A 113 -3.00 3.41 1.95
N PHE A 114 -2.87 3.81 3.21
CA PHE A 114 -1.69 4.47 3.75
C PHE A 114 -1.00 3.55 4.75
N LEU A 115 0.28 3.26 4.50
CA LEU A 115 1.13 2.49 5.41
C LEU A 115 2.04 3.46 6.16
N ASP A 116 1.84 3.58 7.45
CA ASP A 116 2.55 4.52 8.32
C ASP A 116 2.64 3.94 9.73
N ASP A 117 3.86 3.90 10.31
CA ASP A 117 4.09 3.38 11.65
C ASP A 117 3.30 4.14 12.72
N ARG A 118 2.98 5.39 12.47
CA ARG A 118 2.17 6.24 13.35
C ARG A 118 0.68 6.22 13.01
N GLY A 119 0.31 5.54 11.95
CA GLY A 119 -1.06 5.44 11.45
C GLY A 119 -1.69 4.06 11.60
N GLY A 120 -1.34 3.29 12.65
CA GLY A 120 -1.93 1.98 12.89
C GLY A 120 -1.44 0.90 11.93
N ILE A 121 -0.13 0.83 11.71
CA ILE A 121 0.50 -0.07 10.74
C ILE A 121 0.10 -1.54 10.89
N GLU A 122 -0.05 -2.04 12.10
CA GLU A 122 -0.46 -3.44 12.32
C GLU A 122 -1.83 -3.72 11.71
N CYS A 123 -2.76 -2.79 11.93
CA CYS A 123 -4.12 -2.89 11.42
C CYS A 123 -4.18 -2.77 9.90
N THR A 124 -3.47 -1.81 9.33
CA THR A 124 -3.42 -1.60 7.88
C THR A 124 -2.70 -2.74 7.16
N ARG A 125 -1.61 -3.26 7.72
CA ARG A 125 -0.96 -4.47 7.19
C ARG A 125 -1.92 -5.67 7.15
N HIS A 126 -2.67 -5.87 8.22
CA HIS A 126 -3.65 -6.95 8.27
C HIS A 126 -4.71 -6.81 7.19
N GLN A 127 -5.24 -5.62 7.02
CA GLN A 127 -6.24 -5.33 5.98
C GLN A 127 -5.68 -5.55 4.58
N LEU A 128 -4.49 -5.05 4.31
CA LEU A 128 -3.83 -5.20 3.02
C LEU A 128 -3.50 -6.67 2.71
N ARG A 129 -3.00 -7.42 3.71
CA ARG A 129 -2.74 -8.87 3.56
C ARG A 129 -4.00 -9.63 3.18
N LYS A 130 -5.09 -9.37 3.87
CA LYS A 130 -6.38 -10.00 3.58
C LYS A 130 -6.92 -9.65 2.20
N ALA A 131 -6.84 -8.36 1.84
CA ALA A 131 -7.27 -7.90 0.52
C ALA A 131 -6.43 -8.54 -0.60
N TYR A 132 -5.10 -8.57 -0.44
CA TYR A 132 -4.18 -9.22 -1.38
C TYR A 132 -4.54 -10.70 -1.60
N ASN A 133 -4.74 -11.45 -0.53
CA ASN A 133 -5.08 -12.86 -0.63
C ASN A 133 -6.38 -13.09 -1.42
N ILE A 134 -7.39 -12.27 -1.17
CA ILE A 134 -8.68 -12.36 -1.86
C ILE A 134 -8.54 -11.99 -3.35
N VAL A 135 -7.85 -10.89 -3.65
CA VAL A 135 -7.64 -10.43 -5.03
C VAL A 135 -6.86 -11.46 -5.84
N LYS A 136 -5.76 -11.97 -5.27
CA LYS A 136 -4.94 -13.00 -5.92
C LYS A 136 -5.75 -14.25 -6.24
N GLN A 137 -6.48 -14.76 -5.26
CA GLN A 137 -7.32 -15.95 -5.43
C GLN A 137 -8.39 -15.73 -6.50
N HIS A 138 -9.06 -14.59 -6.48
CA HIS A 138 -10.10 -14.24 -7.45
C HIS A 138 -9.54 -14.21 -8.87
N ARG A 139 -8.39 -13.59 -9.08
CA ARG A 139 -7.74 -13.49 -10.40
C ARG A 139 -7.23 -14.83 -10.90
N GLU A 140 -6.72 -15.69 -10.02
CA GLU A 140 -6.32 -17.06 -10.37
C GLU A 140 -7.51 -17.89 -10.84
N GLN A 141 -8.67 -17.78 -10.16
CA GLN A 141 -9.91 -18.47 -10.55
C GLN A 141 -10.39 -18.03 -11.93
N ILE A 142 -10.32 -16.73 -12.25
CA ILE A 142 -10.69 -16.21 -13.56
C ILE A 142 -9.79 -16.79 -14.64
N LYS A 143 -8.47 -16.86 -14.42
CA LYS A 143 -7.51 -17.45 -15.37
C LYS A 143 -7.83 -18.92 -15.65
N ILE A 144 -8.12 -19.70 -14.62
CA ILE A 144 -8.51 -21.11 -14.76
C ILE A 144 -9.77 -21.27 -15.61
N GLN A 145 -10.76 -20.42 -15.38
CA GLN A 145 -12.00 -20.44 -16.16
C GLN A 145 -11.79 -20.07 -17.63
N GLN A 146 -10.88 -19.16 -17.92
CA GLN A 146 -10.55 -18.76 -19.30
C GLN A 146 -9.73 -19.82 -20.05
N GLU A 147 -9.01 -20.68 -19.35
CA GLU A 147 -8.22 -21.78 -19.94
C GLU A 147 -9.08 -23.04 -20.23
N LEU A 148 -10.29 -23.10 -19.73
CA LEU A 148 -11.25 -24.17 -20.03
C LEU A 148 -12.00 -23.88 -21.34
#